data_54592faf97e1a10e1024b6ca3b1038ee
#
_entry.id   54592faf97e1a10e1024b6ca3b1038ee
#
_cell.length_a   1.000
_cell.length_b   1.000
_cell.length_c   1.000
_cell.angle_alpha   90.00
_cell.angle_beta   90.00
_cell.angle_gamma   90.00
#
_symmetry.space_group_name_H-M   'P 1'
#
loop_
_entity.id
_entity.type
_entity.pdbx_description
1 polymer ?
#
loop_
_entity_poly.entity_id
_entity_poly.type
_entity_poly.pdbx_seq_one_letter_code
_entity_poly.pdbx_strand_id
1 'polypeptide(L)'
;FNSSEAGEITYGGSCSSSDNSSSAGDNTIPFNTLGDGTYSDCTIKVTDNASNESNPHTVKGRTQRGTYINSFTIGANKPALDYVINVPTPSNDNASDYTFYSTLPGTINYSGDCSSDNDTTALADNNTVTFNALPDGTHNNCKISVTTSSGVVSDNLSVSSFTIDTTAPTLSSLTILSNNDNNTIARVGNRITLTINAHENIQTPTVLIAGNSASVSRVSGYTGWSATYTMQSSDTDGTVSYSVNFTDTLGNGPTTVTSTTNGSAVLFDKTAPTLTEVTAVSTPTSDNSTNYTFHSNEAGTITYGGACSSSTTSATADNNTITFNELADGTHNNCIITVTDSTGNTSNNLQVSSFTIDTTAPTLSQVTAVSTPTGDNTPDYTFNSNEAGTITYGGSCGSSTSSSASSGD
;
A
#
# COMPACT_ATOMS: atom_id res chain seq x y z
N PHE A 1 -39.40 57.69 -40.29
CA PHE A 1 -40.35 57.66 -41.40
C PHE A 1 -40.05 58.81 -42.35
N ASN A 2 -40.49 58.69 -43.58
CA ASN A 2 -40.34 59.73 -44.56
C ASN A 2 -41.71 60.37 -44.83
N SER A 3 -41.82 61.72 -44.80
CA SER A 3 -43.01 62.47 -45.13
C SER A 3 -42.75 63.28 -46.42
N SER A 4 -43.75 63.34 -47.31
CA SER A 4 -43.67 64.13 -48.53
C SER A 4 -43.78 65.63 -48.26
N GLU A 5 -44.39 66.00 -47.11
CA GLU A 5 -44.69 67.38 -46.70
C GLU A 5 -44.46 67.58 -45.22
N ALA A 6 -44.25 68.81 -44.79
CA ALA A 6 -44.28 69.20 -43.39
C ALA A 6 -45.68 69.22 -42.81
N GLY A 7 -45.84 68.85 -41.56
CA GLY A 7 -47.14 68.81 -40.92
C GLY A 7 -47.10 68.45 -39.45
N GLU A 8 -48.28 68.37 -38.82
CA GLU A 8 -48.45 67.90 -37.46
C GLU A 8 -48.57 66.38 -37.42
N ILE A 9 -47.83 65.76 -36.48
CA ILE A 9 -47.85 64.31 -36.28
C ILE A 9 -48.86 63.90 -35.26
N THR A 10 -49.73 62.95 -35.62
CA THR A 10 -50.72 62.35 -34.72
C THR A 10 -50.34 60.89 -34.51
N TYR A 11 -50.31 60.45 -33.27
CA TYR A 11 -49.96 59.10 -32.86
C TYR A 11 -51.18 58.25 -32.61
N GLY A 12 -51.19 57.00 -33.01
CA GLY A 12 -52.24 56.04 -32.75
C GLY A 12 -51.75 54.74 -32.12
N GLY A 13 -52.66 54.06 -31.45
CA GLY A 13 -52.34 52.85 -30.68
C GLY A 13 -51.61 53.17 -29.40
N SER A 14 -50.70 52.26 -29.02
CA SER A 14 -49.96 52.36 -27.76
C SER A 14 -48.73 53.28 -27.80
N CYS A 15 -48.42 53.87 -28.95
CA CYS A 15 -47.27 54.76 -29.11
C CYS A 15 -47.67 56.25 -28.98
N SER A 16 -46.81 57.03 -28.34
CA SER A 16 -46.91 58.50 -28.26
C SER A 16 -45.51 59.13 -28.26
N SER A 17 -45.45 60.41 -28.60
CA SER A 17 -44.24 61.22 -28.51
C SER A 17 -44.64 62.67 -28.14
N SER A 18 -43.68 63.36 -27.50
CA SER A 18 -43.81 64.81 -27.32
C SER A 18 -43.43 65.58 -28.59
N ASP A 19 -42.81 64.93 -29.59
CA ASP A 19 -42.48 65.52 -30.88
C ASP A 19 -43.66 65.30 -31.80
N ASN A 20 -44.38 66.40 -32.11
CA ASN A 20 -45.59 66.39 -32.90
C ASN A 20 -45.47 67.12 -34.23
N SER A 21 -44.25 67.40 -34.72
CA SER A 21 -44.00 68.09 -35.98
C SER A 21 -43.13 67.25 -36.95
N SER A 22 -43.47 67.27 -38.22
CA SER A 22 -42.71 66.67 -39.30
C SER A 22 -42.22 67.66 -40.31
N SER A 23 -41.06 67.40 -40.91
CA SER A 23 -40.53 68.07 -42.10
C SER A 23 -40.75 67.20 -43.33
N ALA A 24 -40.72 67.82 -44.53
CA ALA A 24 -40.63 67.04 -45.75
C ALA A 24 -39.29 66.31 -45.77
N GLY A 25 -39.31 65.03 -46.07
CA GLY A 25 -38.11 64.13 -46.02
C GLY A 25 -38.14 63.18 -44.83
N ASP A 26 -36.91 62.71 -44.42
CA ASP A 26 -36.72 61.73 -43.33
C ASP A 26 -36.90 62.40 -41.96
N ASN A 27 -37.76 61.83 -41.16
CA ASN A 27 -38.06 62.27 -39.77
C ASN A 27 -37.69 61.17 -38.79
N THR A 28 -37.03 61.58 -37.70
CA THR A 28 -36.73 60.73 -36.55
C THR A 28 -37.47 61.27 -35.35
N ILE A 29 -38.31 60.48 -34.73
CA ILE A 29 -39.10 60.82 -33.53
C ILE A 29 -38.73 59.88 -32.38
N PRO A 30 -38.46 60.40 -31.18
CA PRO A 30 -38.32 59.58 -29.97
C PRO A 30 -39.73 59.27 -29.45
N PHE A 31 -40.06 58.00 -29.25
CA PHE A 31 -41.25 57.62 -28.53
C PHE A 31 -41.11 57.92 -27.04
N ASN A 32 -42.25 58.33 -26.40
CA ASN A 32 -42.32 58.33 -24.94
C ASN A 32 -42.04 56.92 -24.39
N THR A 33 -41.67 56.84 -23.13
CA THR A 33 -41.38 55.58 -22.47
C THR A 33 -42.43 54.52 -22.67
N LEU A 34 -42.17 53.47 -23.35
CA LEU A 34 -43.06 52.33 -23.55
C LEU A 34 -42.63 51.22 -22.50
N GLY A 35 -43.67 50.58 -21.94
CA GLY A 35 -43.43 49.40 -21.08
C GLY A 35 -42.95 48.17 -21.89
N ASP A 36 -42.55 47.12 -21.20
CA ASP A 36 -42.24 45.85 -21.86
C ASP A 36 -43.51 45.31 -22.54
N GLY A 37 -43.38 44.85 -23.77
CA GLY A 37 -44.48 44.31 -24.54
C GLY A 37 -44.25 44.30 -26.04
N THR A 38 -45.13 43.64 -26.79
CA THR A 38 -45.12 43.65 -28.24
C THR A 38 -46.16 44.68 -28.73
N TYR A 39 -45.66 45.62 -29.48
CA TYR A 39 -46.47 46.74 -30.02
C TYR A 39 -46.69 46.45 -31.49
N SER A 40 -47.96 46.14 -31.84
CA SER A 40 -48.46 45.92 -33.22
C SER A 40 -49.43 46.92 -33.69
N ASP A 41 -49.86 47.82 -32.80
CA ASP A 41 -50.90 48.80 -32.99
C ASP A 41 -50.41 50.27 -33.18
N CYS A 42 -49.05 50.44 -33.06
CA CYS A 42 -48.49 51.80 -33.20
C CYS A 42 -48.58 52.32 -34.63
N THR A 43 -49.20 53.47 -34.77
CA THR A 43 -49.33 54.18 -36.05
C THR A 43 -48.99 55.64 -35.90
N ILE A 44 -48.53 56.23 -36.99
CA ILE A 44 -48.36 57.71 -37.11
C ILE A 44 -49.12 58.21 -38.33
N LYS A 45 -49.68 59.39 -38.22
CA LYS A 45 -50.26 60.17 -39.32
C LYS A 45 -49.62 61.55 -39.33
N VAL A 46 -49.53 62.17 -40.50
CA VAL A 46 -49.11 63.55 -40.68
C VAL A 46 -50.26 64.31 -41.27
N THR A 47 -50.61 65.46 -40.67
CA THR A 47 -51.63 66.40 -41.15
C THR A 47 -50.93 67.67 -41.63
N ASP A 48 -51.03 68.01 -42.90
CA ASP A 48 -50.42 69.23 -43.48
C ASP A 48 -51.12 70.50 -43.00
N ASN A 49 -50.54 71.64 -43.33
CA ASN A 49 -51.12 72.95 -42.97
C ASN A 49 -52.50 73.28 -43.69
N ALA A 50 -52.87 72.45 -44.65
CA ALA A 50 -54.18 72.54 -45.34
C ALA A 50 -55.23 71.58 -44.72
N SER A 51 -54.89 70.91 -43.61
CA SER A 51 -55.67 69.88 -42.91
C SER A 51 -55.94 68.61 -43.69
N ASN A 52 -55.03 68.26 -44.62
CA ASN A 52 -55.05 66.93 -45.26
C ASN A 52 -54.28 65.92 -44.40
N GLU A 53 -54.93 64.82 -44.08
CA GLU A 53 -54.29 63.71 -43.31
C GLU A 53 -53.68 62.64 -44.21
N SER A 54 -52.52 62.18 -43.87
CA SER A 54 -51.96 61.00 -44.47
C SER A 54 -52.72 59.74 -44.04
N ASN A 55 -52.56 58.64 -44.81
CA ASN A 55 -52.97 57.34 -44.33
C ASN A 55 -52.11 56.97 -43.09
N PRO A 56 -52.66 56.21 -42.11
CA PRO A 56 -51.92 55.77 -40.99
C PRO A 56 -50.68 54.90 -41.43
N HIS A 57 -49.52 55.30 -40.99
CA HIS A 57 -48.27 54.49 -41.22
C HIS A 57 -48.01 53.64 -39.98
N THR A 58 -48.02 52.32 -40.15
CA THR A 58 -47.70 51.39 -39.06
C THR A 58 -46.23 51.45 -38.75
N VAL A 59 -45.85 51.59 -37.48
CA VAL A 59 -44.54 51.57 -37.01
C VAL A 59 -44.04 50.09 -37.05
N LYS A 60 -42.94 49.86 -37.72
CA LYS A 60 -42.40 48.52 -37.96
C LYS A 60 -41.15 48.27 -37.12
N GLY A 61 -41.04 47.07 -36.55
CA GLY A 61 -39.82 46.55 -35.99
C GLY A 61 -38.85 46.04 -37.07
N ARG A 62 -37.58 45.87 -36.73
CA ARG A 62 -36.59 45.25 -37.55
C ARG A 62 -35.95 44.07 -36.83
N THR A 63 -36.00 42.88 -37.43
CA THR A 63 -35.31 41.71 -36.86
C THR A 63 -33.79 41.88 -36.95
N GLN A 64 -33.05 41.16 -36.15
CA GLN A 64 -31.57 41.13 -36.21
C GLN A 64 -31.03 40.76 -37.59
N ARG A 65 -31.81 40.05 -38.42
CA ARG A 65 -31.48 39.73 -39.82
C ARG A 65 -31.90 40.82 -40.80
N GLY A 66 -32.38 41.96 -40.32
CA GLY A 66 -32.72 43.12 -41.14
C GLY A 66 -34.11 43.12 -41.79
N THR A 67 -34.94 42.10 -41.52
CA THR A 67 -36.31 42.03 -42.08
C THR A 67 -37.26 42.94 -41.26
N TYR A 68 -38.06 43.78 -41.97
CA TYR A 68 -39.10 44.58 -41.32
C TYR A 68 -40.33 43.74 -40.98
N ILE A 69 -40.82 43.86 -39.73
CA ILE A 69 -42.04 43.23 -39.22
C ILE A 69 -42.99 44.27 -38.74
N ASN A 70 -44.34 44.01 -38.82
CA ASN A 70 -45.41 44.98 -38.47
C ASN A 70 -45.62 45.13 -36.95
N SER A 71 -44.60 44.77 -36.16
CA SER A 71 -44.57 44.91 -34.71
C SER A 71 -43.16 45.11 -34.22
N PHE A 72 -42.99 45.71 -33.07
CA PHE A 72 -41.72 45.72 -32.36
C PHE A 72 -41.98 45.37 -30.92
N THR A 73 -40.97 44.75 -30.30
CA THR A 73 -41.05 44.35 -28.89
C THR A 73 -40.11 45.22 -28.07
N ILE A 74 -40.64 45.83 -27.03
CA ILE A 74 -39.90 46.44 -25.97
C ILE A 74 -39.87 45.39 -24.85
N GLY A 75 -38.73 45.06 -24.41
CA GLY A 75 -38.50 44.13 -23.33
C GLY A 75 -37.00 43.89 -23.24
N ALA A 76 -36.51 43.82 -22.05
CA ALA A 76 -35.15 43.42 -21.86
C ALA A 76 -35.01 42.00 -22.39
N ASN A 77 -34.11 41.78 -23.35
CA ASN A 77 -33.79 40.43 -23.80
C ASN A 77 -33.37 39.61 -22.60
N LYS A 78 -34.13 38.54 -22.33
CA LYS A 78 -33.78 37.60 -21.27
C LYS A 78 -32.50 36.87 -21.65
N PRO A 79 -31.46 36.82 -20.79
CA PRO A 79 -30.27 36.03 -21.07
C PRO A 79 -30.64 34.54 -21.25
N ALA A 80 -30.13 33.93 -22.32
CA ALA A 80 -30.16 32.48 -22.47
C ALA A 80 -28.79 31.92 -22.08
N LEU A 81 -28.84 30.89 -21.25
CA LEU A 81 -27.62 30.20 -20.75
C LEU A 81 -27.56 28.80 -21.30
N ASP A 82 -26.33 28.32 -21.59
CA ASP A 82 -26.05 26.93 -21.95
C ASP A 82 -24.71 26.49 -21.31
N TYR A 83 -24.57 25.21 -21.05
CA TYR A 83 -23.31 24.68 -20.53
C TYR A 83 -22.26 24.58 -21.67
N VAL A 84 -21.00 24.72 -21.32
CA VAL A 84 -19.87 24.57 -22.26
C VAL A 84 -18.90 23.52 -21.77
N ILE A 85 -18.42 23.62 -20.53
CA ILE A 85 -17.54 22.64 -19.90
C ILE A 85 -18.08 22.34 -18.51
N ASN A 86 -18.39 21.07 -18.25
CA ASN A 86 -18.83 20.59 -16.94
C ASN A 86 -17.66 20.46 -15.96
N VAL A 87 -17.96 20.51 -14.67
CA VAL A 87 -17.02 20.13 -13.60
C VAL A 87 -16.59 18.68 -13.83
N PRO A 88 -15.28 18.38 -13.77
CA PRO A 88 -14.79 16.99 -13.79
C PRO A 88 -15.42 16.18 -12.66
N THR A 89 -15.74 14.89 -12.90
CA THR A 89 -16.38 14.06 -11.89
C THR A 89 -15.94 12.60 -11.99
N PRO A 90 -15.45 11.99 -10.90
CA PRO A 90 -15.06 12.62 -9.63
C PRO A 90 -13.84 13.53 -9.77
N SER A 91 -13.66 14.50 -8.86
CA SER A 91 -12.56 15.46 -8.84
C SER A 91 -11.94 15.57 -7.44
N ASN A 92 -10.63 15.69 -7.38
CA ASN A 92 -9.90 16.06 -6.16
C ASN A 92 -9.63 17.56 -6.04
N ASP A 93 -10.17 18.35 -6.96
CA ASP A 93 -10.18 19.81 -6.89
C ASP A 93 -11.52 20.27 -6.33
N ASN A 94 -11.52 20.75 -5.10
CA ASN A 94 -12.72 21.24 -4.42
C ASN A 94 -13.12 22.67 -4.81
N ALA A 95 -12.29 23.36 -5.59
CA ALA A 95 -12.54 24.68 -6.15
C ALA A 95 -12.60 24.62 -7.69
N SER A 96 -13.38 23.67 -8.20
CA SER A 96 -13.40 23.30 -9.61
C SER A 96 -13.99 24.38 -10.51
N ASP A 97 -13.48 24.43 -11.74
CA ASP A 97 -13.96 25.33 -12.78
C ASP A 97 -15.21 24.77 -13.49
N TYR A 98 -16.11 25.69 -13.83
CA TYR A 98 -17.28 25.42 -14.67
C TYR A 98 -17.39 26.48 -15.77
N THR A 99 -17.64 26.10 -17.02
CA THR A 99 -17.79 27.05 -18.13
C THR A 99 -19.20 26.98 -18.70
N PHE A 100 -19.83 28.13 -18.78
CA PHE A 100 -21.16 28.31 -19.42
C PHE A 100 -21.13 29.45 -20.42
N TYR A 101 -22.06 29.43 -21.36
CA TYR A 101 -22.30 30.48 -22.33
C TYR A 101 -23.46 31.35 -21.85
N SER A 102 -23.36 32.66 -22.04
CA SER A 102 -24.49 33.61 -21.86
C SER A 102 -24.65 34.46 -23.13
N THR A 103 -25.91 34.66 -23.53
CA THR A 103 -26.22 35.54 -24.68
C THR A 103 -26.09 37.01 -24.35
N LEU A 104 -26.15 37.41 -23.08
CA LEU A 104 -26.08 38.78 -22.59
C LEU A 104 -25.19 38.91 -21.37
N PRO A 105 -24.52 40.06 -21.19
CA PRO A 105 -23.75 40.32 -19.99
C PRO A 105 -24.67 40.61 -18.79
N GLY A 106 -24.14 40.35 -17.58
CA GLY A 106 -24.88 40.63 -16.36
C GLY A 106 -24.19 40.14 -15.10
N THR A 107 -24.90 40.21 -13.99
CA THR A 107 -24.45 39.67 -12.70
C THR A 107 -24.77 38.19 -12.63
N ILE A 108 -23.78 37.37 -12.28
CA ILE A 108 -23.95 35.93 -12.05
C ILE A 108 -24.55 35.74 -10.65
N ASN A 109 -25.59 34.93 -10.56
CA ASN A 109 -26.19 34.51 -9.29
C ASN A 109 -26.06 33.01 -9.19
N TYR A 110 -25.57 32.53 -8.03
CA TYR A 110 -25.40 31.13 -7.70
C TYR A 110 -26.49 30.67 -6.75
N SER A 111 -26.87 29.40 -6.82
CA SER A 111 -27.79 28.77 -5.89
C SER A 111 -27.55 27.28 -5.74
N GLY A 112 -28.03 26.71 -4.63
CA GLY A 112 -27.68 25.37 -4.19
C GLY A 112 -26.36 25.37 -3.44
N ASP A 113 -25.54 24.31 -3.62
CA ASP A 113 -24.26 24.18 -2.93
C ASP A 113 -23.16 25.06 -3.52
N CYS A 114 -23.28 25.48 -4.77
CA CYS A 114 -22.26 26.22 -5.49
C CYS A 114 -22.36 27.73 -5.24
N SER A 115 -21.21 28.37 -5.08
CA SER A 115 -21.01 29.81 -5.02
C SER A 115 -19.67 30.19 -5.59
N SER A 116 -19.47 31.48 -5.94
CA SER A 116 -18.15 32.05 -6.23
C SER A 116 -18.14 33.50 -5.74
N ASP A 117 -17.09 33.85 -5.02
CA ASP A 117 -16.89 35.22 -4.53
C ASP A 117 -16.19 36.11 -5.57
N ASN A 118 -15.43 35.46 -6.48
CA ASN A 118 -14.61 36.15 -7.47
C ASN A 118 -15.33 36.36 -8.82
N ASP A 119 -16.17 35.41 -9.23
CA ASP A 119 -16.77 35.36 -10.53
C ASP A 119 -18.23 35.80 -10.44
N THR A 120 -18.47 37.13 -10.36
CA THR A 120 -19.78 37.73 -10.16
C THR A 120 -20.36 38.37 -11.43
N THR A 121 -19.60 38.41 -12.54
CA THR A 121 -20.01 39.08 -13.79
C THR A 121 -19.88 38.15 -14.99
N ALA A 122 -20.95 38.07 -15.79
CA ALA A 122 -20.97 37.35 -17.04
C ALA A 122 -20.77 38.31 -18.24
N LEU A 123 -20.05 37.85 -19.23
CA LEU A 123 -19.96 38.43 -20.56
C LEU A 123 -21.02 37.80 -21.49
N ALA A 124 -21.32 38.47 -22.62
CA ALA A 124 -22.14 37.88 -23.69
C ALA A 124 -21.23 36.91 -24.54
N ASP A 125 -20.75 35.85 -23.91
CA ASP A 125 -19.84 34.83 -24.46
C ASP A 125 -19.71 33.69 -23.45
N ASN A 126 -18.68 32.82 -23.64
CA ASN A 126 -18.27 31.84 -22.69
C ASN A 126 -17.71 32.48 -21.42
N ASN A 127 -18.17 32.01 -20.30
CA ASN A 127 -17.78 32.46 -18.96
C ASN A 127 -17.26 31.25 -18.18
N THR A 128 -16.02 31.28 -17.73
CA THR A 128 -15.49 30.29 -16.78
C THR A 128 -15.56 30.87 -15.37
N VAL A 129 -16.15 30.12 -14.47
CA VAL A 129 -16.28 30.45 -13.05
C VAL A 129 -15.59 29.37 -12.24
N THR A 130 -14.86 29.78 -11.21
CA THR A 130 -14.26 28.89 -10.21
C THR A 130 -15.15 28.88 -8.99
N PHE A 131 -15.69 27.73 -8.60
CA PHE A 131 -16.51 27.62 -7.41
C PHE A 131 -15.67 27.81 -6.15
N ASN A 132 -16.26 28.38 -5.12
CA ASN A 132 -15.69 28.34 -3.77
C ASN A 132 -15.54 26.89 -3.33
N ALA A 133 -14.57 26.63 -2.46
CA ALA A 133 -14.26 25.29 -1.98
C ALA A 133 -15.51 24.54 -1.47
N LEU A 134 -15.78 23.40 -2.07
CA LEU A 134 -16.90 22.52 -1.75
C LEU A 134 -16.41 21.35 -0.87
N PRO A 135 -17.22 20.86 0.07
CA PRO A 135 -16.88 19.67 0.83
C PRO A 135 -16.91 18.41 -0.03
N ASP A 136 -16.25 17.35 0.43
CA ASP A 136 -16.34 16.03 -0.19
C ASP A 136 -17.80 15.56 -0.23
N GLY A 137 -18.18 14.96 -1.36
CA GLY A 137 -19.53 14.46 -1.60
C GLY A 137 -20.07 14.78 -2.98
N THR A 138 -21.32 14.39 -3.22
CA THR A 138 -22.00 14.62 -4.50
C THR A 138 -22.83 15.90 -4.46
N HIS A 139 -22.55 16.82 -5.39
CA HIS A 139 -23.23 18.08 -5.58
C HIS A 139 -24.16 17.98 -6.80
N ASN A 140 -25.46 18.05 -6.58
CA ASN A 140 -26.50 17.87 -7.62
C ASN A 140 -27.55 18.97 -7.69
N ASN A 141 -27.40 20.03 -6.91
CA ASN A 141 -28.35 21.10 -6.79
C ASN A 141 -27.81 22.47 -7.25
N CYS A 142 -26.56 22.52 -7.74
CA CYS A 142 -25.93 23.75 -8.22
C CYS A 142 -26.63 24.34 -9.42
N LYS A 143 -26.93 25.65 -9.37
CA LYS A 143 -27.56 26.40 -10.45
C LYS A 143 -26.93 27.77 -10.60
N ILE A 144 -26.92 28.25 -11.84
CA ILE A 144 -26.43 29.58 -12.21
C ILE A 144 -27.54 30.31 -12.93
N SER A 145 -27.73 31.59 -12.62
CA SER A 145 -28.53 32.52 -13.42
C SER A 145 -27.76 33.82 -13.64
N VAL A 146 -28.15 34.56 -14.69
CA VAL A 146 -27.53 35.85 -15.03
C VAL A 146 -28.62 36.93 -14.99
N THR A 147 -28.36 38.01 -14.24
CA THR A 147 -29.24 39.18 -14.17
C THR A 147 -28.59 40.32 -14.96
N THR A 148 -29.28 40.81 -15.99
CA THR A 148 -28.80 41.96 -16.78
C THR A 148 -28.80 43.25 -15.96
N SER A 149 -28.12 44.29 -16.45
CA SER A 149 -28.15 45.64 -15.83
C SER A 149 -29.55 46.25 -15.75
N SER A 150 -30.52 45.79 -16.59
CA SER A 150 -31.91 46.18 -16.54
C SER A 150 -32.76 45.35 -15.56
N GLY A 151 -32.16 44.41 -14.83
CA GLY A 151 -32.85 43.60 -13.83
C GLY A 151 -33.53 42.35 -14.36
N VAL A 152 -33.35 41.99 -15.64
CA VAL A 152 -33.96 40.78 -16.23
C VAL A 152 -33.11 39.56 -15.92
N VAL A 153 -33.75 38.54 -15.34
CA VAL A 153 -33.08 37.32 -14.88
C VAL A 153 -33.29 36.20 -15.90
N SER A 154 -32.20 35.48 -16.22
CA SER A 154 -32.25 34.23 -17.03
C SER A 154 -33.06 33.12 -16.35
N ASP A 155 -33.37 32.06 -17.08
CA ASP A 155 -33.71 30.80 -16.45
C ASP A 155 -32.47 30.23 -15.73
N ASN A 156 -32.71 29.39 -14.72
CA ASN A 156 -31.63 28.72 -14.03
C ASN A 156 -30.96 27.68 -14.96
N LEU A 157 -29.67 27.79 -15.15
CA LEU A 157 -28.84 26.76 -15.75
C LEU A 157 -28.41 25.79 -14.62
N SER A 158 -28.82 24.52 -14.72
CA SER A 158 -28.40 23.50 -13.76
C SER A 158 -27.02 23.01 -14.15
N VAL A 159 -26.08 23.00 -13.18
CA VAL A 159 -24.79 22.34 -13.32
C VAL A 159 -25.01 20.84 -13.20
N SER A 160 -24.42 20.05 -14.12
CA SER A 160 -24.48 18.60 -14.04
C SER A 160 -23.94 18.10 -12.71
N SER A 161 -24.54 17.04 -12.16
CA SER A 161 -24.08 16.45 -10.90
C SER A 161 -22.60 16.04 -10.98
N PHE A 162 -21.83 16.40 -9.97
CA PHE A 162 -20.41 16.05 -9.84
C PHE A 162 -20.09 15.66 -8.39
N THR A 163 -18.97 14.92 -8.23
CA THR A 163 -18.51 14.46 -6.92
C THR A 163 -17.13 15.03 -6.64
N ILE A 164 -16.96 15.62 -5.47
CA ILE A 164 -15.67 16.05 -4.93
C ILE A 164 -15.19 14.98 -3.94
N ASP A 165 -13.92 14.61 -4.05
CA ASP A 165 -13.24 13.71 -3.13
C ASP A 165 -11.78 14.18 -2.99
N THR A 166 -11.46 14.80 -1.86
CA THR A 166 -10.13 15.29 -1.52
C THR A 166 -9.48 14.47 -0.40
N THR A 167 -10.17 13.42 0.04
CA THR A 167 -9.75 12.61 1.18
C THR A 167 -8.74 11.54 0.76
N ALA A 168 -7.59 11.49 1.44
CA ALA A 168 -6.60 10.46 1.21
C ALA A 168 -7.11 9.07 1.64
N PRO A 169 -6.80 8.00 0.87
CA PRO A 169 -7.29 6.65 1.15
C PRO A 169 -6.71 6.07 2.43
N THR A 170 -7.46 5.15 3.05
CA THR A 170 -7.04 4.39 4.24
C THR A 170 -7.12 2.89 4.00
N LEU A 171 -6.36 2.10 4.81
CA LEU A 171 -6.39 0.65 4.72
C LEU A 171 -7.46 0.05 5.65
N SER A 172 -8.23 -0.90 5.14
CA SER A 172 -9.13 -1.75 5.93
C SER A 172 -8.37 -2.88 6.61
N SER A 173 -7.34 -3.41 5.95
CA SER A 173 -6.41 -4.37 6.56
C SER A 173 -5.03 -4.34 5.91
N LEU A 174 -4.01 -4.58 6.75
CA LEU A 174 -2.64 -4.84 6.34
C LEU A 174 -2.08 -5.96 7.20
N THR A 175 -1.61 -7.05 6.57
CA THR A 175 -1.02 -8.20 7.26
C THR A 175 0.30 -8.60 6.61
N ILE A 176 1.22 -9.17 7.40
CA ILE A 176 2.51 -9.68 6.93
C ILE A 176 2.67 -11.14 7.36
N LEU A 177 3.09 -12.00 6.43
CA LEU A 177 3.36 -13.42 6.68
C LEU A 177 4.58 -13.88 5.90
N SER A 178 5.24 -14.92 6.41
CA SER A 178 6.28 -15.69 5.73
C SER A 178 5.70 -16.98 5.13
N ASN A 179 6.34 -17.54 4.12
CA ASN A 179 6.07 -18.89 3.62
C ASN A 179 6.88 -19.99 4.34
N ASN A 180 7.52 -19.68 5.48
CA ASN A 180 8.09 -20.68 6.38
C ASN A 180 6.96 -21.51 7.01
N ASP A 181 7.24 -22.74 7.48
CA ASP A 181 6.25 -23.59 8.19
C ASP A 181 5.61 -22.86 9.38
N ASN A 182 6.42 -22.08 10.11
CA ASN A 182 5.92 -21.06 11.02
C ASN A 182 5.92 -19.71 10.29
N ASN A 183 4.75 -19.20 9.96
CA ASN A 183 4.59 -17.99 9.15
C ASN A 183 4.98 -16.68 9.85
N THR A 184 5.37 -16.74 11.14
CA THR A 184 5.84 -15.58 11.92
C THR A 184 7.38 -15.45 11.92
N ILE A 185 8.09 -16.41 11.30
CA ILE A 185 9.54 -16.43 11.18
C ILE A 185 9.96 -16.61 9.71
N ALA A 186 11.17 -16.19 9.39
CA ALA A 186 11.75 -16.32 8.06
C ALA A 186 13.26 -16.52 8.13
N ARG A 187 13.82 -17.24 7.17
CA ARG A 187 15.25 -17.35 6.88
C ARG A 187 15.54 -16.93 5.44
N VAL A 188 16.80 -16.95 5.07
CA VAL A 188 17.21 -16.70 3.67
C VAL A 188 16.47 -17.64 2.72
N GLY A 189 15.89 -17.06 1.65
CA GLY A 189 15.09 -17.77 0.67
C GLY A 189 13.59 -17.84 0.99
N ASN A 190 13.15 -17.52 2.20
CA ASN A 190 11.73 -17.41 2.51
C ASN A 190 11.13 -16.18 1.85
N ARG A 191 9.88 -16.32 1.38
CA ARG A 191 9.09 -15.24 0.78
C ARG A 191 8.21 -14.58 1.83
N ILE A 192 8.40 -13.29 2.00
CA ILE A 192 7.50 -12.43 2.78
C ILE A 192 6.37 -11.96 1.87
N THR A 193 5.16 -11.98 2.39
CA THR A 193 3.96 -11.49 1.70
C THR A 193 3.23 -10.49 2.58
N LEU A 194 3.05 -9.27 2.07
CA LEU A 194 2.12 -8.28 2.60
C LEU A 194 0.80 -8.40 1.85
N THR A 195 -0.31 -8.56 2.57
CA THR A 195 -1.66 -8.47 2.03
C THR A 195 -2.25 -7.14 2.43
N ILE A 196 -2.66 -6.35 1.43
CA ILE A 196 -3.08 -4.96 1.55
C ILE A 196 -4.51 -4.87 1.08
N ASN A 197 -5.43 -4.41 1.92
CA ASN A 197 -6.80 -4.09 1.53
C ASN A 197 -7.10 -2.65 1.92
N ALA A 198 -7.59 -1.87 0.97
CA ALA A 198 -8.00 -0.48 1.17
C ALA A 198 -9.52 -0.37 1.34
N HIS A 199 -9.99 0.73 1.95
CA HIS A 199 -11.42 1.04 2.04
C HIS A 199 -12.02 1.49 0.71
N GLU A 200 -11.18 1.97 -0.20
CA GLU A 200 -11.54 2.48 -1.51
C GLU A 200 -10.54 2.05 -2.58
N ASN A 201 -10.82 2.40 -3.84
CA ASN A 201 -9.92 2.11 -4.95
C ASN A 201 -8.63 2.95 -4.85
N ILE A 202 -7.48 2.28 -4.90
CA ILE A 202 -6.16 2.91 -4.88
C ILE A 202 -5.38 2.62 -6.16
N GLN A 203 -4.46 3.49 -6.49
CA GLN A 203 -3.44 3.22 -7.51
C GLN A 203 -2.51 2.10 -7.03
N THR A 204 -1.70 1.56 -7.94
CA THR A 204 -0.70 0.53 -7.57
C THR A 204 0.21 1.07 -6.46
N PRO A 205 0.19 0.47 -5.26
CA PRO A 205 1.01 0.95 -4.15
C PRO A 205 2.49 0.70 -4.42
N THR A 206 3.34 1.57 -3.87
CA THR A 206 4.78 1.33 -3.77
C THR A 206 5.07 0.71 -2.42
N VAL A 207 5.73 -0.46 -2.43
CA VAL A 207 5.98 -1.23 -1.21
C VAL A 207 7.47 -1.53 -1.07
N LEU A 208 8.01 -1.25 0.11
CA LEU A 208 9.32 -1.73 0.53
C LEU A 208 9.15 -2.82 1.60
N ILE A 209 9.95 -3.89 1.51
CA ILE A 209 10.06 -4.95 2.52
C ILE A 209 11.55 -5.13 2.81
N ALA A 210 11.94 -5.09 4.07
CA ALA A 210 13.36 -5.10 4.51
C ALA A 210 14.20 -4.01 3.80
N GLY A 211 13.58 -2.83 3.50
CA GLY A 211 14.23 -1.73 2.78
C GLY A 211 14.32 -1.93 1.26
N ASN A 212 13.89 -3.05 0.72
CA ASN A 212 13.97 -3.40 -0.70
C ASN A 212 12.61 -3.30 -1.39
N SER A 213 12.59 -2.95 -2.69
CA SER A 213 11.37 -2.90 -3.48
C SER A 213 10.71 -4.27 -3.60
N ALA A 214 9.45 -4.35 -3.21
CA ALA A 214 8.64 -5.56 -3.32
C ALA A 214 7.96 -5.68 -4.69
N SER A 215 7.71 -6.90 -5.13
CA SER A 215 6.87 -7.17 -6.30
C SER A 215 5.40 -7.04 -5.90
N VAL A 216 4.70 -6.08 -6.50
CA VAL A 216 3.30 -5.77 -6.19
C VAL A 216 2.38 -6.32 -7.26
N SER A 217 1.30 -6.97 -6.87
CA SER A 217 0.27 -7.50 -7.75
C SER A 217 -1.13 -7.25 -7.17
N ARG A 218 -2.11 -7.09 -8.08
CA ARG A 218 -3.52 -6.96 -7.71
C ARG A 218 -4.12 -8.33 -7.40
N VAL A 219 -4.88 -8.42 -6.32
CA VAL A 219 -5.55 -9.65 -5.88
C VAL A 219 -7.05 -9.57 -6.15
N SER A 220 -7.69 -8.42 -5.84
CA SER A 220 -9.13 -8.23 -6.00
C SER A 220 -9.46 -6.78 -6.28
N GLY A 221 -10.12 -6.48 -7.39
CA GLY A 221 -10.51 -5.12 -7.77
C GLY A 221 -9.34 -4.14 -7.74
N TYR A 222 -9.59 -2.91 -7.32
CA TYR A 222 -8.56 -1.89 -7.06
C TYR A 222 -8.32 -1.64 -5.56
N THR A 223 -8.96 -2.42 -4.69
CA THR A 223 -8.84 -2.33 -3.24
C THR A 223 -7.90 -3.37 -2.65
N GLY A 224 -7.75 -4.55 -3.29
CA GLY A 224 -6.95 -5.66 -2.79
C GLY A 224 -5.63 -5.85 -3.54
N TRP A 225 -4.51 -5.82 -2.80
CA TRP A 225 -3.16 -5.94 -3.35
C TRP A 225 -2.31 -6.92 -2.52
N SER A 226 -1.32 -7.50 -3.17
CA SER A 226 -0.30 -8.35 -2.54
C SER A 226 1.08 -7.83 -2.94
N ALA A 227 1.96 -7.67 -1.95
CA ALA A 227 3.36 -7.34 -2.18
C ALA A 227 4.24 -8.45 -1.64
N THR A 228 5.22 -8.90 -2.43
CA THR A 228 6.10 -10.02 -2.07
C THR A 228 7.56 -9.66 -2.22
N TYR A 229 8.38 -10.17 -1.30
CA TYR A 229 9.84 -10.10 -1.34
C TYR A 229 10.44 -11.39 -0.83
N THR A 230 11.49 -11.89 -1.46
CA THR A 230 12.23 -13.07 -1.00
C THR A 230 13.45 -12.60 -0.21
N MET A 231 13.55 -13.02 1.08
CA MET A 231 14.62 -12.62 1.99
C MET A 231 15.98 -13.09 1.48
N GLN A 232 16.95 -12.19 1.52
CA GLN A 232 18.30 -12.37 1.03
C GLN A 232 19.30 -12.44 2.19
N SER A 233 20.49 -13.01 1.94
CA SER A 233 21.59 -13.02 2.92
C SER A 233 22.13 -11.61 3.27
N SER A 234 21.88 -10.63 2.42
CA SER A 234 22.21 -9.22 2.67
C SER A 234 21.25 -8.49 3.60
N ASP A 235 20.03 -9.05 3.81
CA ASP A 235 19.05 -8.43 4.69
C ASP A 235 19.48 -8.53 6.16
N THR A 236 18.96 -7.64 6.98
CA THR A 236 19.33 -7.55 8.40
C THR A 236 18.44 -8.45 9.25
N ASP A 237 19.03 -9.22 10.16
CA ASP A 237 18.29 -10.01 11.15
C ASP A 237 17.41 -9.11 12.02
N GLY A 238 16.28 -9.66 12.44
CA GLY A 238 15.30 -8.97 13.28
C GLY A 238 13.90 -8.92 12.67
N THR A 239 13.02 -8.12 13.25
CA THR A 239 11.66 -7.94 12.72
C THR A 239 11.71 -7.30 11.33
N VAL A 240 11.07 -7.96 10.35
CA VAL A 240 11.02 -7.48 8.97
C VAL A 240 10.30 -6.14 8.91
N SER A 241 11.05 -5.09 8.55
CA SER A 241 10.49 -3.75 8.31
C SER A 241 9.79 -3.68 6.97
N TYR A 242 8.78 -2.83 6.86
CA TYR A 242 8.11 -2.55 5.59
C TYR A 242 7.51 -1.14 5.58
N SER A 243 7.25 -0.64 4.38
CA SER A 243 6.45 0.56 4.16
C SER A 243 5.55 0.38 2.95
N VAL A 244 4.30 0.79 3.07
CA VAL A 244 3.30 0.79 2.00
C VAL A 244 2.90 2.23 1.74
N ASN A 245 3.15 2.72 0.53
CA ASN A 245 2.84 4.08 0.11
C ASN A 245 1.82 4.02 -1.03
N PHE A 246 0.70 4.73 -0.90
CA PHE A 246 -0.41 4.67 -1.84
C PHE A 246 -1.22 5.96 -1.90
N THR A 247 -1.89 6.16 -3.02
CA THR A 247 -2.87 7.22 -3.29
C THR A 247 -4.15 6.59 -3.81
N ASP A 248 -5.27 7.29 -3.75
CA ASP A 248 -6.47 6.89 -4.45
C ASP A 248 -6.35 7.06 -5.98
N THR A 249 -7.43 6.80 -6.71
CA THR A 249 -7.48 6.93 -8.17
C THR A 249 -7.46 8.37 -8.66
N LEU A 250 -7.78 9.35 -7.80
CA LEU A 250 -7.74 10.78 -8.07
C LEU A 250 -6.39 11.41 -7.73
N GLY A 251 -5.54 10.70 -6.98
CA GLY A 251 -4.23 11.17 -6.56
C GLY A 251 -4.20 11.79 -5.17
N ASN A 252 -5.28 11.65 -4.37
CA ASN A 252 -5.26 12.08 -2.98
C ASN A 252 -4.26 11.25 -2.17
N GLY A 253 -3.52 11.87 -1.30
CA GLY A 253 -2.39 11.31 -0.57
C GLY A 253 -1.07 11.93 -1.01
N PRO A 254 0.08 11.24 -0.87
CA PRO A 254 0.23 9.83 -0.50
C PRO A 254 0.01 9.52 0.99
N THR A 255 -0.54 8.34 1.26
CA THR A 255 -0.59 7.76 2.61
C THR A 255 0.51 6.73 2.76
N THR A 256 1.28 6.78 3.86
CA THR A 256 2.34 5.81 4.18
C THR A 256 1.97 5.03 5.44
N VAL A 257 2.00 3.69 5.35
CA VAL A 257 1.71 2.79 6.47
C VAL A 257 2.89 1.86 6.71
N THR A 258 3.30 1.75 7.98
CA THR A 258 4.45 0.94 8.45
C THR A 258 4.09 -0.03 9.57
N SER A 259 2.80 -0.18 9.89
CA SER A 259 2.30 -1.10 10.90
C SER A 259 1.13 -1.91 10.35
N THR A 260 1.03 -3.19 10.75
CA THR A 260 -0.10 -4.05 10.39
C THR A 260 -1.33 -3.71 11.23
N THR A 261 -2.51 -4.00 10.70
CA THR A 261 -3.79 -3.73 11.38
C THR A 261 -4.13 -4.78 12.44
N ASN A 262 -3.51 -5.97 12.37
CA ASN A 262 -3.76 -7.11 13.27
C ASN A 262 -2.57 -7.43 14.18
N GLY A 263 -1.50 -6.63 14.19
CA GLY A 263 -0.29 -6.86 14.96
C GLY A 263 0.61 -7.98 14.41
N SER A 264 0.34 -8.52 13.21
CA SER A 264 1.23 -9.54 12.61
C SER A 264 2.62 -8.98 12.36
N ALA A 265 3.63 -9.80 12.61
CA ALA A 265 5.03 -9.50 12.36
C ALA A 265 5.76 -10.78 11.93
N VAL A 266 6.88 -10.64 11.24
CA VAL A 266 7.76 -11.75 10.87
C VAL A 266 9.15 -11.43 11.39
N LEU A 267 9.75 -12.38 12.12
CA LEU A 267 11.14 -12.31 12.56
C LEU A 267 12.03 -12.97 11.50
N PHE A 268 12.96 -12.24 10.92
CA PHE A 268 13.97 -12.76 10.02
C PHE A 268 15.25 -13.11 10.77
N ASP A 269 15.75 -14.29 10.54
CA ASP A 269 17.01 -14.78 11.08
C ASP A 269 17.75 -15.61 10.01
N LYS A 270 18.93 -15.17 9.65
CA LYS A 270 19.81 -15.80 8.66
C LYS A 270 21.00 -16.53 9.30
N THR A 271 21.14 -16.40 10.63
CA THR A 271 22.30 -16.87 11.37
C THR A 271 22.10 -18.33 11.76
N ALA A 272 23.00 -19.22 11.36
CA ALA A 272 22.96 -20.60 11.78
C ALA A 272 23.68 -20.77 13.12
N PRO A 273 23.29 -21.76 13.97
CA PRO A 273 24.02 -22.09 15.19
C PRO A 273 25.49 -22.39 14.91
N THR A 274 26.35 -21.97 15.83
CA THR A 274 27.77 -22.33 15.84
C THR A 274 28.04 -23.31 16.97
N LEU A 275 28.77 -24.42 16.66
CA LEU A 275 29.04 -25.49 17.60
C LEU A 275 30.54 -25.62 17.88
N THR A 276 30.89 -25.88 19.14
CA THR A 276 32.25 -26.18 19.56
C THR A 276 32.26 -27.32 20.56
N GLU A 277 33.25 -28.23 20.46
CA GLU A 277 33.46 -29.28 21.46
C GLU A 277 33.92 -28.67 22.79
N VAL A 278 33.32 -29.09 23.90
CA VAL A 278 33.70 -28.65 25.25
C VAL A 278 34.36 -29.76 26.04
N THR A 279 33.76 -30.95 26.06
CA THR A 279 34.35 -32.12 26.73
C THR A 279 34.24 -33.31 25.81
N ALA A 280 35.36 -33.76 25.32
CA ALA A 280 35.50 -34.97 24.51
C ALA A 280 35.19 -36.23 25.32
N VAL A 281 34.84 -37.32 24.62
CA VAL A 281 34.72 -38.63 25.22
C VAL A 281 36.10 -39.11 25.69
N SER A 282 36.18 -39.63 26.94
CA SER A 282 37.42 -40.27 27.43
C SER A 282 37.79 -41.46 26.53
N THR A 283 39.11 -41.63 26.25
CA THR A 283 39.55 -42.67 25.32
C THR A 283 40.88 -43.32 25.76
N PRO A 284 40.96 -44.64 25.81
CA PRO A 284 39.89 -45.63 25.70
C PRO A 284 38.93 -45.59 26.90
N THR A 285 37.70 -46.09 26.73
CA THR A 285 36.73 -46.21 27.80
C THR A 285 35.97 -47.53 27.72
N SER A 286 35.60 -48.09 28.89
CA SER A 286 34.73 -49.25 29.00
C SER A 286 33.23 -48.87 29.08
N ASP A 287 32.90 -47.56 29.08
CA ASP A 287 31.55 -47.08 29.05
C ASP A 287 31.08 -46.97 27.57
N ASN A 288 30.17 -47.86 27.16
CA ASN A 288 29.61 -47.86 25.79
C ASN A 288 28.45 -46.86 25.60
N SER A 289 28.04 -46.18 26.65
CA SER A 289 27.01 -45.14 26.64
C SER A 289 27.56 -43.81 27.16
N THR A 290 28.60 -43.33 26.53
CA THR A 290 29.48 -42.25 27.02
C THR A 290 28.82 -40.89 26.91
N ASN A 291 29.20 -39.98 27.81
CA ASN A 291 28.79 -38.57 27.77
C ASN A 291 29.74 -37.76 26.87
N TYR A 292 29.13 -36.81 26.15
CA TYR A 292 29.81 -35.82 25.33
C TYR A 292 29.22 -34.43 25.57
N THR A 293 30.08 -33.41 25.68
CA THR A 293 29.61 -32.03 25.88
C THR A 293 30.08 -31.12 24.76
N PHE A 294 29.14 -30.40 24.17
CA PHE A 294 29.40 -29.36 23.18
C PHE A 294 28.69 -28.07 23.58
N HIS A 295 29.20 -26.95 23.11
CA HIS A 295 28.54 -25.62 23.23
C HIS A 295 27.82 -25.30 21.93
N SER A 296 26.61 -24.75 22.03
CA SER A 296 25.89 -24.09 20.93
C SER A 296 25.61 -22.64 21.34
N ASN A 297 25.83 -21.70 20.43
CA ASN A 297 25.45 -20.30 20.69
C ASN A 297 23.93 -20.04 20.59
N GLU A 298 23.18 -21.01 20.04
CA GLU A 298 21.74 -20.94 19.84
C GLU A 298 21.06 -22.24 20.24
N ALA A 299 19.79 -22.13 20.65
CA ALA A 299 18.93 -23.29 20.90
C ALA A 299 18.43 -23.88 19.58
N GLY A 300 18.20 -25.20 19.55
CA GLY A 300 17.69 -25.84 18.34
C GLY A 300 17.52 -27.36 18.48
N THR A 301 17.23 -28.00 17.34
CA THR A 301 17.09 -29.44 17.23
C THR A 301 18.43 -30.07 16.88
N ILE A 302 18.88 -31.05 17.69
CA ILE A 302 20.10 -31.78 17.44
C ILE A 302 19.85 -32.91 16.43
N THR A 303 20.71 -33.03 15.44
CA THR A 303 20.76 -34.16 14.50
C THR A 303 22.11 -34.81 14.58
N TYR A 304 22.13 -36.15 14.65
CA TYR A 304 23.33 -36.99 14.75
C TYR A 304 23.66 -37.64 13.41
N GLY A 305 24.94 -37.81 13.15
CA GLY A 305 25.44 -38.51 11.95
C GLY A 305 26.60 -39.42 12.24
N GLY A 306 26.92 -40.32 11.28
CA GLY A 306 27.94 -41.35 11.43
C GLY A 306 27.46 -42.48 12.33
N ALA A 307 28.36 -42.99 13.20
CA ALA A 307 28.05 -44.11 14.10
C ALA A 307 27.33 -43.69 15.39
N CYS A 308 27.26 -42.40 15.70
CA CYS A 308 26.72 -41.90 16.95
C CYS A 308 25.27 -41.50 16.85
N SER A 309 24.51 -41.77 17.90
CA SER A 309 23.13 -41.32 18.09
C SER A 309 22.88 -41.07 19.57
N SER A 310 21.83 -40.31 19.89
CA SER A 310 21.36 -40.05 21.25
C SER A 310 19.88 -39.83 21.29
N SER A 311 19.25 -40.11 22.40
CA SER A 311 17.83 -39.76 22.66
C SER A 311 17.64 -38.26 22.93
N THR A 312 18.71 -37.50 23.21
CA THR A 312 18.66 -36.05 23.40
C THR A 312 18.55 -35.37 22.04
N THR A 313 17.44 -34.71 21.74
CA THR A 313 17.17 -34.09 20.44
C THR A 313 17.08 -32.56 20.47
N SER A 314 17.28 -31.92 21.63
CA SER A 314 17.24 -30.48 21.77
C SER A 314 18.50 -29.91 22.39
N ALA A 315 19.01 -28.82 21.81
CA ALA A 315 20.10 -28.03 22.35
C ALA A 315 19.60 -26.71 22.92
N THR A 316 20.25 -26.25 23.97
CA THR A 316 20.10 -24.89 24.52
C THR A 316 21.25 -24.00 24.00
N ALA A 317 21.06 -22.69 24.10
CA ALA A 317 22.11 -21.70 23.81
C ALA A 317 23.13 -21.67 24.96
N ASP A 318 23.89 -22.73 25.14
CA ASP A 318 24.95 -22.92 26.15
C ASP A 318 25.61 -24.28 25.95
N ASN A 319 26.29 -24.79 26.99
CA ASN A 319 26.85 -26.14 27.03
C ASN A 319 25.75 -27.20 27.11
N ASN A 320 25.81 -28.15 26.19
CA ASN A 320 24.89 -29.27 26.08
C ASN A 320 25.64 -30.58 26.33
N THR A 321 25.26 -31.30 27.36
CA THR A 321 25.77 -32.66 27.63
C THR A 321 24.76 -33.66 27.12
N ILE A 322 25.20 -34.54 26.23
CA ILE A 322 24.43 -35.65 25.67
C ILE A 322 25.07 -36.98 26.07
N THR A 323 24.25 -38.00 26.17
CA THR A 323 24.72 -39.39 26.33
C THR A 323 24.48 -40.11 25.02
N PHE A 324 25.55 -40.70 24.44
CA PHE A 324 25.38 -41.51 23.24
C PHE A 324 24.61 -42.79 23.55
N ASN A 325 23.82 -43.28 22.60
CA ASN A 325 23.28 -44.63 22.67
C ASN A 325 24.42 -45.64 22.61
N GLU A 326 24.18 -46.87 23.08
CA GLU A 326 25.19 -47.93 23.12
C GLU A 326 25.98 -48.06 21.80
N LEU A 327 27.28 -48.01 21.92
CA LEU A 327 28.26 -48.14 20.85
C LEU A 327 29.02 -49.48 20.97
N ALA A 328 29.33 -50.09 19.86
CA ALA A 328 30.13 -51.33 19.85
C ALA A 328 31.63 -51.06 20.17
N ASP A 329 32.36 -52.09 20.64
CA ASP A 329 33.81 -51.99 20.80
C ASP A 329 34.47 -51.60 19.47
N GLY A 330 35.44 -50.70 19.57
CA GLY A 330 36.21 -50.20 18.45
C GLY A 330 36.36 -48.67 18.45
N THR A 331 37.04 -48.15 17.41
CA THR A 331 37.32 -46.73 17.28
C THR A 331 36.20 -46.03 16.50
N HIS A 332 35.62 -45.00 17.12
CA HIS A 332 34.61 -44.14 16.56
C HIS A 332 35.20 -42.78 16.15
N ASN A 333 35.32 -42.55 14.84
CA ASN A 333 35.94 -41.34 14.28
C ASN A 333 35.05 -40.60 13.25
N ASN A 334 33.81 -41.03 13.12
CA ASN A 334 32.87 -40.47 12.14
C ASN A 334 31.60 -39.86 12.76
N CYS A 335 31.59 -39.70 14.09
CA CYS A 335 30.44 -39.08 14.79
C CYS A 335 30.34 -37.60 14.50
N ILE A 336 29.16 -37.15 14.09
CA ILE A 336 28.86 -35.78 13.69
C ILE A 336 27.62 -35.29 14.45
N ILE A 337 27.65 -34.04 14.85
CA ILE A 337 26.48 -33.34 15.44
C ILE A 337 26.20 -32.09 14.61
N THR A 338 24.94 -31.83 14.35
CA THR A 338 24.44 -30.55 13.83
C THR A 338 23.29 -30.08 14.71
N VAL A 339 23.08 -28.75 14.76
CA VAL A 339 21.95 -28.13 15.41
C VAL A 339 21.21 -27.27 14.39
N THR A 340 19.89 -27.43 14.30
CA THR A 340 19.00 -26.59 13.47
C THR A 340 18.17 -25.72 14.39
N ASP A 341 18.24 -24.40 14.21
CA ASP A 341 17.49 -23.40 14.99
C ASP A 341 15.99 -23.44 14.71
N SER A 342 15.22 -22.56 15.37
CA SER A 342 13.77 -22.47 15.19
C SER A 342 13.34 -21.91 13.83
N THR A 343 14.23 -21.20 13.12
CA THR A 343 13.96 -20.63 11.80
C THR A 343 14.33 -21.60 10.68
N GLY A 344 15.06 -22.69 11.01
CA GLY A 344 15.50 -23.75 10.11
C GLY A 344 16.90 -23.53 9.54
N ASN A 345 17.73 -22.63 10.13
CA ASN A 345 19.14 -22.54 9.79
C ASN A 345 19.89 -23.67 10.49
N THR A 346 20.74 -24.41 9.75
CA THR A 346 21.46 -25.55 10.28
C THR A 346 22.98 -25.22 10.41
N SER A 347 23.56 -25.55 11.55
CA SER A 347 24.99 -25.38 11.82
C SER A 347 25.87 -26.15 10.82
N ASN A 348 27.13 -25.78 10.75
CA ASN A 348 28.14 -26.66 10.19
C ASN A 348 28.26 -27.95 11.06
N ASN A 349 28.78 -29.03 10.47
CA ASN A 349 29.04 -30.27 11.17
C ASN A 349 30.07 -30.05 12.28
N LEU A 350 29.69 -30.40 13.52
CA LEU A 350 30.64 -30.58 14.60
C LEU A 350 31.14 -32.04 14.55
N GLN A 351 32.42 -32.25 14.21
CA GLN A 351 33.05 -33.54 14.29
C GLN A 351 33.43 -33.84 15.76
N VAL A 352 32.89 -34.91 16.32
CA VAL A 352 33.29 -35.41 17.65
C VAL A 352 34.72 -35.94 17.56
N SER A 353 35.58 -35.57 18.53
CA SER A 353 36.93 -36.12 18.63
C SER A 353 36.90 -37.62 18.69
N SER A 354 37.82 -38.28 17.97
CA SER A 354 37.89 -39.74 17.89
C SER A 354 38.10 -40.37 19.27
N PHE A 355 37.35 -41.43 19.57
CA PHE A 355 37.45 -42.20 20.82
C PHE A 355 37.32 -43.70 20.56
N THR A 356 37.79 -44.50 21.52
CA THR A 356 37.74 -45.96 21.45
C THR A 356 36.91 -46.51 22.62
N ILE A 357 35.92 -47.34 22.29
CA ILE A 357 35.16 -48.16 23.24
C ILE A 357 35.80 -49.50 23.31
N ASP A 358 36.03 -49.99 24.52
CA ASP A 358 36.55 -51.33 24.81
C ASP A 358 35.91 -51.83 26.10
N THR A 359 34.87 -52.64 25.94
CA THR A 359 34.11 -53.26 27.06
C THR A 359 34.59 -54.66 27.38
N THR A 360 35.59 -55.16 26.64
CA THR A 360 36.07 -56.50 26.76
C THR A 360 37.15 -56.60 27.87
N ALA A 361 36.91 -57.45 28.85
CA ALA A 361 37.85 -57.65 29.92
C ALA A 361 39.03 -58.48 29.44
N PRO A 362 40.26 -58.20 29.91
CA PRO A 362 41.48 -59.07 29.59
C PRO A 362 41.30 -60.49 30.05
N THR A 363 41.77 -61.41 29.23
CA THR A 363 41.83 -62.84 29.55
C THR A 363 43.26 -63.27 29.88
N LEU A 364 43.38 -64.04 30.96
CA LEU A 364 44.67 -64.54 31.39
C LEU A 364 44.78 -66.04 31.15
N SER A 365 45.93 -66.48 30.70
CA SER A 365 46.29 -67.91 30.60
C SER A 365 47.66 -68.17 31.16
N GLN A 366 47.74 -69.28 31.87
CA GLN A 366 49.04 -69.73 32.45
C GLN A 366 50.00 -70.16 31.34
N VAL A 367 51.24 -69.65 31.37
CA VAL A 367 52.33 -70.06 30.49
C VAL A 367 53.29 -71.02 31.24
N THR A 368 53.77 -70.56 32.40
CA THR A 368 54.67 -71.40 33.21
C THR A 368 54.14 -71.49 34.63
N ALA A 369 53.93 -72.73 35.07
CA ALA A 369 53.50 -73.01 36.46
C ALA A 369 54.65 -72.94 37.42
N VAL A 370 54.41 -72.59 38.65
CA VAL A 370 55.39 -72.74 39.73
C VAL A 370 55.60 -74.19 39.98
N SER A 371 56.89 -74.65 40.03
CA SER A 371 57.26 -76.02 40.31
C SER A 371 56.81 -76.42 41.72
N THR A 372 56.30 -77.69 41.89
CA THR A 372 55.88 -78.19 43.22
C THR A 372 56.29 -79.61 43.41
N PRO A 373 56.97 -79.93 44.56
CA PRO A 373 57.38 -78.95 45.59
C PRO A 373 58.55 -78.09 45.13
N THR A 374 58.68 -76.86 45.63
CA THR A 374 59.79 -75.95 45.36
C THR A 374 60.47 -75.59 46.69
N GLY A 375 61.79 -75.40 46.67
CA GLY A 375 62.54 -74.78 47.74
C GLY A 375 62.73 -73.28 47.59
N ASP A 376 62.24 -72.70 46.50
CA ASP A 376 62.31 -71.30 46.20
C ASP A 376 61.08 -70.58 46.84
N ASN A 377 61.35 -69.61 47.74
CA ASN A 377 60.33 -68.82 48.43
C ASN A 377 59.90 -67.56 47.67
N THR A 378 60.49 -67.33 46.47
CA THR A 378 60.16 -66.28 45.52
C THR A 378 60.00 -66.81 44.06
N PRO A 379 59.18 -67.86 43.88
CA PRO A 379 59.12 -68.54 42.59
C PRO A 379 58.53 -67.66 41.48
N ASP A 380 59.09 -67.81 40.29
CA ASP A 380 58.55 -67.10 39.08
C ASP A 380 57.26 -67.78 38.61
N TYR A 381 56.29 -66.95 38.21
CA TYR A 381 55.06 -67.38 37.57
C TYR A 381 54.90 -66.61 36.27
N THR A 382 54.68 -67.26 35.14
CA THR A 382 54.48 -66.63 33.85
C THR A 382 53.05 -66.88 33.34
N PHE A 383 52.40 -65.83 32.96
CA PHE A 383 51.12 -65.89 32.35
C PHE A 383 51.09 -65.03 31.08
N ASN A 384 50.12 -65.25 30.23
CA ASN A 384 49.84 -64.42 29.04
C ASN A 384 48.55 -63.66 29.28
N SER A 385 48.55 -62.36 28.96
CA SER A 385 47.38 -61.52 28.87
C SER A 385 47.11 -61.15 27.39
N ASN A 386 45.92 -61.27 26.93
CA ASN A 386 45.55 -60.80 25.57
C ASN A 386 45.58 -59.29 25.44
N GLU A 387 45.55 -58.55 26.57
CA GLU A 387 45.52 -57.09 26.63
C GLU A 387 46.53 -56.57 27.67
N ALA A 388 46.94 -55.31 27.46
CA ALA A 388 47.76 -54.63 28.46
C ALA A 388 46.91 -54.16 29.61
N GLY A 389 47.40 -54.19 30.83
CA GLY A 389 46.60 -53.75 31.98
C GLY A 389 47.37 -53.70 33.29
N THR A 390 46.70 -53.42 34.37
CA THR A 390 47.26 -53.43 35.72
C THR A 390 47.01 -54.79 36.37
N ILE A 391 48.06 -55.37 36.90
CA ILE A 391 48.00 -56.67 37.63
C ILE A 391 47.58 -56.40 39.08
N THR A 392 46.49 -57.04 39.50
CA THR A 392 46.08 -57.09 40.90
C THR A 392 46.28 -58.50 41.45
N TYR A 393 46.99 -58.58 42.50
CA TYR A 393 47.32 -59.89 43.20
C TYR A 393 46.26 -60.13 44.28
N GLY A 394 45.86 -61.38 44.43
CA GLY A 394 44.96 -61.85 45.48
C GLY A 394 45.48 -62.98 46.30
N GLY A 395 44.87 -63.24 47.46
CA GLY A 395 45.28 -64.27 48.41
C GLY A 395 46.65 -63.99 49.07
N SER A 396 47.47 -64.97 49.15
CA SER A 396 48.84 -64.89 49.77
C SER A 396 49.90 -64.51 48.78
N CYS A 397 49.60 -64.35 47.48
CA CYS A 397 50.55 -64.04 46.45
C CYS A 397 50.62 -62.53 46.18
N GLY A 398 51.80 -62.04 45.89
CA GLY A 398 52.03 -60.65 45.47
C GLY A 398 53.40 -60.53 44.81
N SER A 399 53.61 -59.47 44.03
CA SER A 399 54.91 -59.11 43.47
C SER A 399 55.17 -57.63 43.72
N SER A 400 56.38 -57.29 44.05
CA SER A 400 56.89 -55.94 44.24
C SER A 400 57.47 -55.34 42.95
N THR A 401 57.63 -56.18 41.91
CA THR A 401 58.34 -55.82 40.68
C THR A 401 57.41 -55.75 39.45
N SER A 402 56.27 -56.43 39.50
CA SER A 402 55.37 -56.51 38.35
C SER A 402 53.98 -55.99 38.72
N SER A 403 53.62 -54.76 38.28
CA SER A 403 52.32 -54.13 38.52
C SER A 403 51.52 -53.92 37.21
N SER A 404 52.13 -54.29 36.06
CA SER A 404 51.50 -54.15 34.75
C SER A 404 51.80 -55.32 33.85
N ALA A 405 50.89 -55.69 32.98
CA ALA A 405 51.05 -56.65 31.90
C ALA A 405 50.95 -55.91 30.56
N SER A 406 51.77 -56.38 29.57
CA SER A 406 51.65 -56.00 28.17
C SER A 406 50.78 -57.03 27.43
N SER A 407 50.16 -56.63 26.28
CA SER A 407 49.49 -57.61 25.43
C SER A 407 50.48 -58.61 24.87
N GLY A 408 50.27 -59.91 25.15
CA GLY A 408 51.15 -61.03 24.74
C GLY A 408 52.24 -61.45 25.77
N ASP A 409 52.29 -60.80 26.94
CA ASP A 409 53.12 -61.14 28.05
C ASP A 409 52.59 -62.32 28.85
#